data_4a4ff59f0f0d055e4b55b2cca0f6168b
#
_entry.id   4a4ff59f0f0d055e4b55b2cca0f6168b
#
_cell.length_a   1.000
_cell.length_b   1.000
_cell.length_c   1.000
_cell.angle_alpha   90.00
_cell.angle_beta   90.00
_cell.angle_gamma   90.00
#
_symmetry.space_group_name_H-M   'P 1'
#
loop_
_entity.id
_entity.type
_entity.pdbx_description
1 polymer ?
#
loop_
_entity_poly.entity_id
_entity_poly.type
_entity_poly.pdbx_seq_one_letter_code
_entity_poly.pdbx_strand_id
1 'polypeptide(L)'
;MNSSPEFTLYAALFLLSAILLLLLTRKRRGLSSPPGPLALPIIGHLHLLGPRLHQTFHDLSQRYGPLFQLHLGSIPCVVVSSPELAKECLKTHELVFSSRKHSTAIDIVTYDSSFAFSPYGPYWKFIKKLCTYELLGARNLNHFQPIRTLEIRGFLEVLMRKGESGEDINVTEELVKLTSNVISHMMLSIRCSEKESEAEAARTVIREVTQIFGEFDVSDIIWFCKNLDLQGIRKRSEDIQRRYDALLEKIITDREKARRVSGGGGEARDFLDMLLDVMESGKTEVKFTREHLKALILDFFTAGTDTTAIATEWTFAELISNPTVLKKAQEEIDKVVGPNRLVQESDAPNLPYLQAIIKETFRLHPPIPMLSRKSVSDVVIDGYKIPAKSLLFVNLWSMGRNPKYWESPMVFRPERFLENEKCSIDIKGQNFELLPFGTGRRGCPGMLLAIQELISIIGTMVQCFDWKLPDGSGPVDMTERPGLTAPRAYDLVCRVVPRIDPVAVSGS
;
A
#
# COMPACT_ATOMS: atom_id res chain seq x y z
N MET A 1 -21.78 18.84 -39.83
CA MET A 1 -23.05 18.09 -39.64
C MET A 1 -23.94 18.94 -38.78
N ASN A 2 -24.91 19.65 -39.42
CA ASN A 2 -25.89 20.44 -38.67
C ASN A 2 -26.90 19.48 -38.06
N SER A 3 -26.87 19.30 -36.75
CA SER A 3 -27.96 18.60 -36.04
C SER A 3 -29.24 19.36 -36.29
N SER A 4 -30.31 18.67 -36.74
CA SER A 4 -31.59 19.33 -36.97
C SER A 4 -32.08 20.00 -35.69
N PRO A 5 -32.70 21.18 -35.74
CA PRO A 5 -33.18 21.88 -34.53
C PRO A 5 -34.15 21.01 -33.70
N GLU A 6 -34.79 20.04 -34.31
CA GLU A 6 -35.64 19.04 -33.64
C GLU A 6 -34.85 18.09 -32.73
N PHE A 7 -33.66 17.62 -33.17
CA PHE A 7 -32.81 16.74 -32.35
C PHE A 7 -32.29 17.45 -31.10
N THR A 8 -31.91 18.71 -31.22
CA THR A 8 -31.50 19.53 -30.07
C THR A 8 -32.64 19.80 -29.09
N LEU A 9 -33.84 20.00 -29.59
CA LEU A 9 -35.04 20.17 -28.77
C LEU A 9 -35.40 18.89 -28.01
N TYR A 10 -35.39 17.71 -28.66
CA TYR A 10 -35.66 16.43 -28.01
C TYR A 10 -34.57 16.08 -26.95
N ALA A 11 -33.32 16.35 -27.24
CA ALA A 11 -32.23 16.15 -26.26
C ALA A 11 -32.41 17.07 -25.04
N ALA A 12 -32.79 18.34 -25.25
CA ALA A 12 -33.05 19.28 -24.15
C ALA A 12 -34.26 18.87 -23.31
N LEU A 13 -35.36 18.43 -23.93
CA LEU A 13 -36.58 17.93 -23.26
C LEU A 13 -36.26 16.64 -22.46
N PHE A 14 -35.47 15.73 -23.01
CA PHE A 14 -35.04 14.52 -22.31
C PHE A 14 -34.19 14.86 -21.10
N LEU A 15 -33.21 15.78 -21.23
CA LEU A 15 -32.40 16.26 -20.12
C LEU A 15 -33.25 16.95 -19.05
N LEU A 16 -34.22 17.78 -19.44
CA LEU A 16 -35.11 18.46 -18.51
C LEU A 16 -36.01 17.47 -17.76
N SER A 17 -36.59 16.48 -18.47
CA SER A 17 -37.39 15.42 -17.86
C SER A 17 -36.56 14.53 -16.91
N ALA A 18 -35.32 14.20 -17.28
CA ALA A 18 -34.43 13.44 -16.43
C ALA A 18 -34.03 14.23 -15.15
N ILE A 19 -33.75 15.53 -15.26
CA ILE A 19 -33.51 16.42 -14.12
C ILE A 19 -34.74 16.53 -13.22
N LEU A 20 -35.93 16.70 -13.81
CA LEU A 20 -37.20 16.78 -13.07
C LEU A 20 -37.50 15.47 -12.34
N LEU A 21 -37.30 14.33 -12.98
CA LEU A 21 -37.44 12.99 -12.37
C LEU A 21 -36.50 12.78 -11.20
N LEU A 22 -35.24 13.21 -11.36
CA LEU A 22 -34.24 13.18 -10.30
C LEU A 22 -34.62 14.08 -9.10
N LEU A 23 -35.15 15.27 -9.34
CA LEU A 23 -35.61 16.16 -8.30
C LEU A 23 -36.87 15.61 -7.57
N LEU A 24 -37.75 14.97 -8.27
CA LEU A 24 -38.98 14.35 -7.73
C LEU A 24 -38.71 13.09 -6.93
N THR A 25 -37.74 12.26 -7.34
CA THR A 25 -37.32 11.04 -6.62
C THR A 25 -36.52 11.34 -5.35
N ARG A 26 -35.89 12.51 -5.26
CA ARG A 26 -35.13 12.95 -4.10
C ARG A 26 -35.95 13.15 -2.82
N LYS A 27 -37.26 13.34 -2.95
CA LYS A 27 -38.19 13.70 -1.85
C LYS A 27 -38.79 12.51 -1.06
N ARG A 28 -38.40 11.25 -1.38
CA ARG A 28 -39.06 10.03 -0.82
C ARG A 28 -38.16 9.09 -0.02
N ARG A 29 -37.03 9.52 0.50
CA ARG A 29 -36.17 8.60 1.30
C ARG A 29 -36.21 8.96 2.77
N GLY A 30 -36.75 8.00 3.59
CA GLY A 30 -36.56 7.97 5.04
C GLY A 30 -35.10 8.07 5.42
N LEU A 31 -34.70 8.08 6.68
CA LEU A 31 -33.37 8.34 7.25
C LEU A 31 -32.40 9.02 6.25
N SER A 32 -32.00 10.25 6.52
CA SER A 32 -31.20 11.05 5.61
C SER A 32 -29.91 10.30 5.21
N SER A 33 -29.57 10.34 3.94
CA SER A 33 -28.26 9.93 3.47
C SER A 33 -27.21 10.96 3.95
N PRO A 34 -25.91 10.58 4.09
CA PRO A 34 -24.85 11.54 4.40
C PRO A 34 -24.85 12.73 3.44
N PRO A 35 -24.43 13.93 3.87
CA PRO A 35 -24.32 15.09 2.99
C PRO A 35 -23.38 14.79 1.82
N GLY A 36 -23.51 15.55 0.72
CA GLY A 36 -22.64 15.37 -0.43
C GLY A 36 -23.00 16.31 -1.56
N PRO A 37 -22.15 16.42 -2.58
CA PRO A 37 -22.43 17.24 -3.77
C PRO A 37 -23.61 16.69 -4.58
N LEU A 38 -24.07 17.46 -5.55
CA LEU A 38 -25.11 17.03 -6.47
C LEU A 38 -24.52 16.04 -7.49
N ALA A 39 -25.11 14.85 -7.55
CA ALA A 39 -24.71 13.84 -8.54
C ALA A 39 -25.25 14.18 -9.93
N LEU A 40 -24.40 14.05 -10.95
CA LEU A 40 -24.86 14.10 -12.34
C LEU A 40 -25.46 12.75 -12.75
N PRO A 41 -26.44 12.74 -13.69
CA PRO A 41 -26.95 11.50 -14.23
C PRO A 41 -25.85 10.62 -14.81
N ILE A 42 -25.95 9.30 -14.64
CA ILE A 42 -25.03 8.28 -15.16
C ILE A 42 -23.64 8.32 -14.51
N ILE A 43 -22.92 9.43 -14.63
CA ILE A 43 -21.52 9.54 -14.16
C ILE A 43 -21.39 9.82 -12.66
N GLY A 44 -22.50 10.18 -12.00
CA GLY A 44 -22.43 10.54 -10.57
C GLY A 44 -21.51 11.73 -10.31
N HIS A 45 -20.46 11.51 -9.55
CA HIS A 45 -19.50 12.54 -9.16
C HIS A 45 -18.11 12.37 -9.83
N LEU A 46 -17.99 11.55 -10.88
CA LEU A 46 -16.72 11.32 -11.57
C LEU A 46 -16.06 12.61 -12.07
N HIS A 47 -16.87 13.60 -12.44
CA HIS A 47 -16.42 14.94 -12.89
C HIS A 47 -15.73 15.77 -11.79
N LEU A 48 -15.89 15.42 -10.51
CA LEU A 48 -15.27 16.07 -9.38
C LEU A 48 -13.94 15.44 -8.97
N LEU A 49 -13.62 14.26 -9.52
CA LEU A 49 -12.48 13.50 -9.09
C LEU A 49 -11.21 13.95 -9.82
N GLY A 50 -10.26 14.46 -9.06
CA GLY A 50 -8.91 14.70 -9.54
C GLY A 50 -8.07 13.41 -9.54
N PRO A 51 -6.87 13.47 -10.10
CA PRO A 51 -5.99 12.30 -10.19
C PRO A 51 -5.55 11.76 -8.83
N ARG A 52 -5.49 12.59 -7.80
CA ARG A 52 -5.17 12.23 -6.40
C ARG A 52 -6.45 12.21 -5.58
N LEU A 53 -7.13 11.06 -5.57
CA LEU A 53 -8.46 10.92 -4.95
C LEU A 53 -8.49 11.29 -3.46
N HIS A 54 -7.44 10.96 -2.70
CA HIS A 54 -7.36 11.26 -1.27
C HIS A 54 -7.33 12.77 -1.00
N GLN A 55 -6.68 13.57 -1.86
CA GLN A 55 -6.67 15.03 -1.77
C GLN A 55 -8.04 15.60 -2.17
N THR A 56 -8.62 15.13 -3.28
CA THR A 56 -9.98 15.52 -3.67
C THR A 56 -11.00 15.21 -2.57
N PHE A 57 -10.89 14.06 -1.92
CA PHE A 57 -11.78 13.71 -0.80
C PHE A 57 -11.50 14.53 0.45
N HIS A 58 -10.26 14.95 0.67
CA HIS A 58 -9.96 15.93 1.72
C HIS A 58 -10.67 17.25 1.47
N ASP A 59 -10.56 17.84 0.29
CA ASP A 59 -11.20 19.10 -0.07
C ASP A 59 -12.72 19.03 0.05
N LEU A 60 -13.31 17.91 -0.39
CA LEU A 60 -14.74 17.67 -0.22
C LEU A 60 -15.14 17.53 1.25
N SER A 61 -14.29 16.92 2.08
CA SER A 61 -14.56 16.78 3.52
C SER A 61 -14.57 18.10 4.26
N GLN A 62 -13.78 19.09 3.83
CA GLN A 62 -13.83 20.45 4.37
C GLN A 62 -15.16 21.14 4.10
N ARG A 63 -15.84 20.78 3.00
CA ARG A 63 -17.11 21.39 2.59
C ARG A 63 -18.34 20.65 3.12
N TYR A 64 -18.30 19.31 3.14
CA TYR A 64 -19.47 18.49 3.46
C TYR A 64 -19.39 17.80 4.83
N GLY A 65 -18.28 17.94 5.53
CA GLY A 65 -18.03 17.34 6.83
C GLY A 65 -17.24 16.02 6.76
N PRO A 66 -16.91 15.44 7.93
CA PRO A 66 -16.04 14.26 8.02
C PRO A 66 -16.70 12.96 7.55
N LEU A 67 -18.01 12.94 7.33
CA LEU A 67 -18.78 11.86 6.73
C LEU A 67 -19.60 12.44 5.58
N PHE A 68 -19.29 12.06 4.36
CA PHE A 68 -20.05 12.50 3.18
C PHE A 68 -20.21 11.37 2.17
N GLN A 69 -21.21 11.52 1.26
CA GLN A 69 -21.49 10.53 0.22
C GLN A 69 -21.15 11.03 -1.16
N LEU A 70 -20.78 10.07 -2.00
CA LEU A 70 -20.55 10.24 -3.43
C LEU A 70 -21.21 9.09 -4.21
N HIS A 71 -21.27 9.25 -5.53
CA HIS A 71 -21.57 8.17 -6.47
C HIS A 71 -20.44 8.09 -7.51
N LEU A 72 -19.75 6.98 -7.56
CA LEU A 72 -18.78 6.69 -8.64
C LEU A 72 -19.54 5.98 -9.75
N GLY A 73 -20.00 6.75 -10.76
CA GLY A 73 -21.01 6.25 -11.68
C GLY A 73 -22.27 5.81 -10.93
N SER A 74 -22.58 4.53 -11.00
CA SER A 74 -23.75 3.91 -10.31
C SER A 74 -23.45 3.41 -8.89
N ILE A 75 -22.19 3.42 -8.46
CA ILE A 75 -21.77 2.83 -7.18
C ILE A 75 -21.85 3.87 -6.06
N PRO A 76 -22.68 3.66 -5.01
CA PRO A 76 -22.70 4.54 -3.85
C PRO A 76 -21.40 4.42 -3.07
N CYS A 77 -20.87 5.56 -2.65
CA CYS A 77 -19.63 5.66 -1.86
C CYS A 77 -19.85 6.56 -0.67
N VAL A 78 -19.21 6.23 0.44
CA VAL A 78 -19.08 7.08 1.61
C VAL A 78 -17.60 7.30 1.92
N VAL A 79 -17.28 8.53 2.31
CA VAL A 79 -15.93 8.91 2.69
C VAL A 79 -15.94 9.35 4.13
N VAL A 80 -14.97 8.85 4.90
CA VAL A 80 -14.75 9.13 6.31
C VAL A 80 -13.39 9.77 6.47
N SER A 81 -13.34 10.88 7.21
CA SER A 81 -12.12 11.68 7.45
C SER A 81 -11.91 12.02 8.93
N SER A 82 -12.53 11.26 9.86
CA SER A 82 -12.29 11.41 11.30
C SER A 82 -12.02 10.08 11.98
N PRO A 83 -11.19 10.05 13.05
CA PRO A 83 -10.89 8.85 13.83
C PRO A 83 -12.13 8.22 14.49
N GLU A 84 -13.07 9.03 14.95
CA GLU A 84 -14.30 8.55 15.59
C GLU A 84 -15.15 7.74 14.62
N LEU A 85 -15.38 8.30 13.42
CA LEU A 85 -16.13 7.63 12.36
C LEU A 85 -15.38 6.43 11.77
N ALA A 86 -14.05 6.54 11.65
CA ALA A 86 -13.22 5.41 11.26
C ALA A 86 -13.36 4.25 12.25
N LYS A 87 -13.39 4.54 13.56
CA LYS A 87 -13.63 3.55 14.62
C LYS A 87 -15.03 2.94 14.52
N GLU A 88 -16.05 3.75 14.29
CA GLU A 88 -17.41 3.27 14.12
C GLU A 88 -17.52 2.31 12.92
N CYS A 89 -16.96 2.68 11.76
CA CYS A 89 -16.98 1.84 10.57
C CYS A 89 -16.11 0.59 10.70
N LEU A 90 -14.85 0.72 11.14
CA LEU A 90 -13.84 -0.33 11.04
C LEU A 90 -13.76 -1.24 12.27
N LYS A 91 -14.34 -0.82 13.42
CA LYS A 91 -14.37 -1.62 14.66
C LYS A 91 -15.80 -1.99 15.05
N THR A 92 -16.68 -1.01 15.24
CA THR A 92 -18.07 -1.27 15.69
C THR A 92 -18.85 -2.05 14.62
N HIS A 93 -18.75 -1.63 13.36
CA HIS A 93 -19.43 -2.25 12.22
C HIS A 93 -18.47 -3.05 11.32
N GLU A 94 -17.41 -3.62 11.91
CA GLU A 94 -16.34 -4.33 11.19
C GLU A 94 -16.86 -5.39 10.20
N LEU A 95 -17.84 -6.19 10.62
CA LEU A 95 -18.39 -7.25 9.77
C LEU A 95 -19.19 -6.70 8.60
N VAL A 96 -19.87 -5.56 8.76
CA VAL A 96 -20.58 -4.90 7.66
C VAL A 96 -19.59 -4.40 6.61
N PHE A 97 -18.45 -3.87 7.02
CA PHE A 97 -17.39 -3.38 6.14
C PHE A 97 -16.24 -4.38 5.96
N SER A 98 -16.55 -5.67 5.98
CA SER A 98 -15.54 -6.73 5.88
C SER A 98 -15.14 -7.08 4.45
N SER A 99 -15.85 -6.64 3.42
CA SER A 99 -15.55 -6.92 2.01
C SER A 99 -14.74 -5.79 1.36
N ARG A 100 -14.25 -6.05 0.15
CA ARG A 100 -13.59 -5.07 -0.72
C ARG A 100 -14.23 -5.07 -2.10
N LYS A 101 -14.01 -3.99 -2.88
CA LYS A 101 -14.43 -3.95 -4.28
C LYS A 101 -13.45 -4.81 -5.08
N HIS A 102 -13.99 -5.68 -5.90
CA HIS A 102 -13.28 -6.30 -7.01
C HIS A 102 -13.23 -5.34 -8.20
N SER A 103 -12.20 -5.43 -9.01
CA SER A 103 -12.11 -4.80 -10.31
C SER A 103 -11.79 -5.85 -11.37
N THR A 104 -12.16 -5.58 -12.61
CA THR A 104 -11.87 -6.49 -13.73
C THR A 104 -10.38 -6.84 -13.80
N ALA A 105 -9.50 -5.86 -13.61
CA ALA A 105 -8.05 -6.09 -13.61
C ALA A 105 -7.61 -7.02 -12.48
N ILE A 106 -8.06 -6.76 -11.25
CA ILE A 106 -7.71 -7.57 -10.08
C ILE A 106 -8.18 -9.02 -10.27
N ASP A 107 -9.44 -9.21 -10.66
CA ASP A 107 -10.04 -10.54 -10.79
C ASP A 107 -9.29 -11.39 -11.84
N ILE A 108 -8.93 -10.79 -12.99
CA ILE A 108 -8.18 -11.49 -14.05
C ILE A 108 -6.77 -11.82 -13.57
N VAL A 109 -6.01 -10.83 -13.13
CA VAL A 109 -4.57 -10.99 -12.85
C VAL A 109 -4.33 -11.91 -11.65
N THR A 110 -5.27 -11.95 -10.69
CA THR A 110 -5.16 -12.75 -9.47
C THR A 110 -5.99 -14.03 -9.48
N TYR A 111 -6.52 -14.47 -10.62
CA TYR A 111 -7.38 -15.67 -10.74
C TYR A 111 -8.60 -15.60 -9.82
N ASP A 112 -9.17 -14.40 -9.60
CA ASP A 112 -10.23 -14.13 -8.62
C ASP A 112 -9.89 -14.63 -7.18
N SER A 113 -8.60 -14.73 -6.86
CA SER A 113 -8.10 -15.39 -5.66
C SER A 113 -7.17 -14.51 -4.81
N SER A 114 -7.08 -13.20 -5.08
CA SER A 114 -6.27 -12.30 -4.25
C SER A 114 -6.75 -12.30 -2.80
N PHE A 115 -5.85 -12.56 -1.88
CA PHE A 115 -6.10 -12.41 -0.45
C PHE A 115 -6.48 -10.96 -0.08
N ALA A 116 -5.84 -9.98 -0.72
CA ALA A 116 -6.08 -8.56 -0.44
C ALA A 116 -7.51 -8.13 -0.79
N PHE A 117 -8.12 -8.70 -1.84
CA PHE A 117 -9.41 -8.27 -2.39
C PHE A 117 -10.56 -9.27 -2.18
N SER A 118 -10.29 -10.53 -1.93
CA SER A 118 -11.31 -11.57 -1.70
C SER A 118 -12.36 -11.18 -0.67
N PRO A 119 -13.63 -11.54 -0.86
CA PRO A 119 -14.70 -11.31 0.11
C PRO A 119 -14.40 -12.03 1.42
N TYR A 120 -14.99 -11.52 2.52
CA TYR A 120 -14.87 -12.18 3.81
C TYR A 120 -15.64 -13.50 3.80
N GLY A 121 -14.89 -14.61 3.85
CA GLY A 121 -15.44 -15.97 3.75
C GLY A 121 -14.42 -17.02 4.18
N PRO A 122 -14.73 -18.32 4.01
CA PRO A 122 -13.85 -19.42 4.41
C PRO A 122 -12.46 -19.32 3.78
N TYR A 123 -12.38 -19.09 2.46
CA TYR A 123 -11.12 -18.90 1.74
C TYR A 123 -10.28 -17.77 2.35
N TRP A 124 -10.87 -16.58 2.50
CA TRP A 124 -10.15 -15.44 3.06
C TRP A 124 -9.64 -15.71 4.50
N LYS A 125 -10.45 -16.37 5.34
CA LYS A 125 -10.06 -16.72 6.72
C LYS A 125 -8.88 -17.67 6.72
N PHE A 126 -8.91 -18.69 5.84
CA PHE A 126 -7.83 -19.66 5.69
C PHE A 126 -6.52 -18.95 5.26
N ILE A 127 -6.55 -18.14 4.19
CA ILE A 127 -5.36 -17.43 3.73
C ILE A 127 -4.86 -16.42 4.77
N LYS A 128 -5.77 -15.70 5.47
CA LYS A 128 -5.37 -14.79 6.57
C LYS A 128 -4.61 -15.51 7.66
N LYS A 129 -5.08 -16.69 8.06
CA LYS A 129 -4.43 -17.54 9.06
C LYS A 129 -3.05 -17.98 8.57
N LEU A 130 -2.97 -18.48 7.33
CA LEU A 130 -1.72 -18.91 6.70
C LEU A 130 -0.69 -17.76 6.67
N CYS A 131 -1.08 -16.58 6.16
CA CYS A 131 -0.18 -15.42 6.11
C CYS A 131 0.27 -14.97 7.49
N THR A 132 -0.66 -14.88 8.47
CA THR A 132 -0.36 -14.25 9.77
C THR A 132 0.48 -15.17 10.67
N TYR A 133 0.23 -16.47 10.64
CA TYR A 133 0.85 -17.38 11.59
C TYR A 133 1.99 -18.20 10.96
N GLU A 134 1.79 -18.69 9.73
CA GLU A 134 2.76 -19.59 9.10
C GLU A 134 3.82 -18.81 8.31
N LEU A 135 3.45 -17.79 7.52
CA LEU A 135 4.41 -17.08 6.67
C LEU A 135 5.05 -15.89 7.39
N LEU A 136 4.24 -14.99 7.93
CA LEU A 136 4.68 -13.69 8.51
C LEU A 136 4.65 -13.71 10.05
N GLY A 137 4.55 -14.89 10.67
CA GLY A 137 4.69 -15.04 12.11
C GLY A 137 6.13 -14.76 12.55
N ALA A 138 6.30 -14.30 13.81
CA ALA A 138 7.61 -13.88 14.32
C ALA A 138 8.70 -14.96 14.16
N ARG A 139 8.35 -16.25 14.35
CA ARG A 139 9.29 -17.36 14.18
C ARG A 139 9.89 -17.40 12.77
N ASN A 140 9.04 -17.33 11.74
CA ASN A 140 9.49 -17.39 10.36
C ASN A 140 10.17 -16.10 9.93
N LEU A 141 9.70 -14.93 10.38
CA LEU A 141 10.40 -13.68 10.12
C LEU A 141 11.81 -13.70 10.71
N ASN A 142 12.01 -14.26 11.90
CA ASN A 142 13.35 -14.43 12.48
C ASN A 142 14.21 -15.43 11.66
N HIS A 143 13.60 -16.52 11.13
CA HIS A 143 14.30 -17.46 10.24
C HIS A 143 14.82 -16.76 8.97
N PHE A 144 14.04 -15.84 8.39
CA PHE A 144 14.41 -15.08 7.20
C PHE A 144 15.17 -13.77 7.47
N GLN A 145 15.50 -13.44 8.73
CA GLN A 145 16.31 -12.28 9.06
C GLN A 145 17.66 -12.24 8.32
N PRO A 146 18.43 -13.35 8.18
CA PRO A 146 19.69 -13.35 7.45
C PRO A 146 19.54 -12.88 5.98
N ILE A 147 18.42 -13.23 5.33
CA ILE A 147 18.13 -12.77 3.95
C ILE A 147 17.97 -11.26 3.93
N ARG A 148 17.16 -10.68 4.83
CA ARG A 148 16.97 -9.23 4.91
C ARG A 148 18.28 -8.51 5.19
N THR A 149 19.07 -9.02 6.13
CA THR A 149 20.39 -8.46 6.46
C THR A 149 21.33 -8.49 5.25
N LEU A 150 21.34 -9.60 4.49
CA LEU A 150 22.16 -9.73 3.29
C LEU A 150 21.78 -8.70 2.22
N GLU A 151 20.49 -8.53 1.96
CA GLU A 151 20.00 -7.61 0.93
C GLU A 151 20.23 -6.14 1.34
N ILE A 152 20.02 -5.80 2.61
CA ILE A 152 20.32 -4.46 3.15
C ILE A 152 21.82 -4.17 3.03
N ARG A 153 22.70 -5.12 3.35
CA ARG A 153 24.14 -4.96 3.19
C ARG A 153 24.53 -4.67 1.74
N GLY A 154 24.04 -5.49 0.80
CA GLY A 154 24.31 -5.26 -0.62
C GLY A 154 23.83 -3.90 -1.12
N PHE A 155 22.70 -3.42 -0.61
CA PHE A 155 22.21 -2.07 -0.89
C PHE A 155 23.18 -1.00 -0.32
N LEU A 156 23.64 -1.12 0.94
CA LEU A 156 24.58 -0.18 1.53
C LEU A 156 25.93 -0.17 0.79
N GLU A 157 26.40 -1.31 0.30
CA GLU A 157 27.61 -1.41 -0.53
C GLU A 157 27.47 -0.63 -1.86
N VAL A 158 26.28 -0.67 -2.47
CA VAL A 158 25.99 0.15 -3.67
C VAL A 158 26.02 1.63 -3.34
N LEU A 159 25.42 2.05 -2.23
CA LEU A 159 25.44 3.44 -1.77
C LEU A 159 26.87 3.90 -1.45
N MET A 160 27.66 3.06 -0.76
CA MET A 160 29.05 3.34 -0.40
C MET A 160 29.90 3.60 -1.65
N ARG A 161 29.90 2.67 -2.58
CA ARG A 161 30.65 2.79 -3.83
C ARG A 161 30.31 4.06 -4.62
N LYS A 162 28.99 4.36 -4.76
CA LYS A 162 28.53 5.57 -5.44
C LYS A 162 28.88 6.84 -4.67
N GLY A 163 28.85 6.80 -3.33
CA GLY A 163 29.27 7.90 -2.46
C GLY A 163 30.75 8.21 -2.59
N GLU A 164 31.61 7.20 -2.63
CA GLU A 164 33.06 7.34 -2.82
C GLU A 164 33.41 7.89 -4.21
N SER A 165 32.65 7.53 -5.26
CA SER A 165 32.84 8.08 -6.61
C SER A 165 32.23 9.48 -6.78
N GLY A 166 31.46 9.98 -5.77
CA GLY A 166 30.78 11.28 -5.83
C GLY A 166 29.61 11.32 -6.80
N GLU A 167 29.09 10.15 -7.18
CA GLU A 167 27.93 10.02 -8.08
C GLU A 167 26.62 10.41 -7.41
N ASP A 168 25.70 10.98 -8.19
CA ASP A 168 24.32 11.17 -7.76
C ASP A 168 23.58 9.82 -7.79
N ILE A 169 22.81 9.56 -6.73
CA ILE A 169 22.11 8.29 -6.52
C ILE A 169 20.61 8.49 -6.67
N ASN A 170 19.98 7.74 -7.55
CA ASN A 170 18.52 7.60 -7.57
C ASN A 170 18.10 6.68 -6.42
N VAL A 171 17.81 7.27 -5.26
CA VAL A 171 17.43 6.55 -4.03
C VAL A 171 16.13 5.78 -4.23
N THR A 172 15.17 6.35 -4.95
CA THR A 172 13.89 5.69 -5.27
C THR A 172 14.11 4.35 -5.96
N GLU A 173 14.94 4.34 -7.00
CA GLU A 173 15.25 3.12 -7.78
C GLU A 173 15.97 2.07 -6.92
N GLU A 174 16.98 2.49 -6.14
CA GLU A 174 17.75 1.57 -5.30
C GLU A 174 16.89 0.98 -4.16
N LEU A 175 15.95 1.75 -3.59
CA LEU A 175 15.01 1.24 -2.59
C LEU A 175 14.03 0.23 -3.18
N VAL A 176 13.50 0.47 -4.39
CA VAL A 176 12.65 -0.50 -5.07
C VAL A 176 13.40 -1.79 -5.38
N LYS A 177 14.68 -1.70 -5.77
CA LYS A 177 15.52 -2.88 -5.97
C LYS A 177 15.73 -3.65 -4.67
N LEU A 178 16.03 -2.95 -3.57
CA LEU A 178 16.21 -3.56 -2.26
C LEU A 178 14.97 -4.33 -1.82
N THR A 179 13.82 -3.65 -1.78
CA THR A 179 12.56 -4.26 -1.30
C THR A 179 12.09 -5.40 -2.21
N SER A 180 12.28 -5.27 -3.53
CA SER A 180 12.02 -6.36 -4.48
C SER A 180 12.91 -7.58 -4.22
N ASN A 181 14.20 -7.36 -3.94
CA ASN A 181 15.13 -8.46 -3.63
C ASN A 181 14.75 -9.14 -2.32
N VAL A 182 14.43 -8.38 -1.27
CA VAL A 182 14.02 -8.97 0.01
C VAL A 182 12.80 -9.89 -0.20
N ILE A 183 11.75 -9.39 -0.84
CA ILE A 183 10.53 -10.17 -1.07
C ILE A 183 10.81 -11.38 -1.97
N SER A 184 11.51 -11.21 -3.09
CA SER A 184 11.78 -12.32 -4.02
C SER A 184 12.68 -13.39 -3.40
N HIS A 185 13.66 -12.99 -2.62
CA HIS A 185 14.55 -13.93 -1.95
C HIS A 185 13.83 -14.70 -0.84
N MET A 186 12.98 -14.04 -0.03
CA MET A 186 12.14 -14.70 0.98
C MET A 186 11.07 -15.61 0.35
N MET A 187 10.49 -15.20 -0.77
CA MET A 187 9.40 -15.93 -1.44
C MET A 187 9.88 -17.10 -2.29
N LEU A 188 10.96 -16.92 -3.05
CA LEU A 188 11.34 -17.80 -4.15
C LEU A 188 12.83 -18.20 -4.12
N SER A 189 13.63 -17.70 -3.17
CA SER A 189 15.10 -17.84 -3.13
C SER A 189 15.79 -17.28 -4.39
N ILE A 190 15.24 -16.23 -4.98
CA ILE A 190 15.73 -15.57 -6.21
C ILE A 190 15.95 -14.08 -5.93
N ARG A 191 17.05 -13.51 -6.44
CA ARG A 191 17.29 -12.07 -6.41
C ARG A 191 16.83 -11.43 -7.72
N CYS A 192 15.81 -10.58 -7.64
CA CYS A 192 15.25 -9.90 -8.81
C CYS A 192 16.19 -8.81 -9.42
N SER A 193 17.28 -8.44 -8.75
CA SER A 193 18.24 -7.45 -9.25
C SER A 193 19.35 -8.05 -10.14
N GLU A 194 19.48 -9.36 -10.19
CA GLU A 194 20.45 -10.02 -11.04
C GLU A 194 20.07 -9.84 -12.52
N LYS A 195 21.09 -9.63 -13.38
CA LYS A 195 20.91 -9.29 -14.82
C LYS A 195 20.41 -10.45 -15.69
N GLU A 196 19.86 -11.49 -15.10
CA GLU A 196 19.23 -12.56 -15.87
C GLU A 196 17.92 -12.04 -16.46
N SER A 197 17.68 -12.38 -17.70
CA SER A 197 16.50 -11.95 -18.48
C SER A 197 15.17 -12.28 -17.79
N GLU A 198 15.15 -13.32 -16.96
CA GLU A 198 13.97 -13.74 -16.20
C GLU A 198 13.66 -12.83 -15.00
N ALA A 199 14.69 -12.37 -14.29
CA ALA A 199 14.52 -11.45 -13.18
C ALA A 199 14.02 -10.07 -13.64
N GLU A 200 14.49 -9.60 -14.80
CA GLU A 200 14.00 -8.38 -15.43
C GLU A 200 12.55 -8.51 -15.91
N ALA A 201 12.21 -9.65 -16.52
CA ALA A 201 10.84 -9.96 -16.92
C ALA A 201 9.89 -9.99 -15.71
N ALA A 202 10.29 -10.59 -14.59
CA ALA A 202 9.51 -10.63 -13.35
C ALA A 202 9.23 -9.21 -12.81
N ARG A 203 10.27 -8.36 -12.72
CA ARG A 203 10.11 -6.96 -12.26
C ARG A 203 9.16 -6.16 -13.17
N THR A 204 9.29 -6.34 -14.48
CA THR A 204 8.43 -5.66 -15.45
C THR A 204 6.97 -6.05 -15.26
N VAL A 205 6.68 -7.35 -15.14
CA VAL A 205 5.32 -7.85 -14.92
C VAL A 205 4.76 -7.33 -13.58
N ILE A 206 5.53 -7.38 -12.48
CA ILE A 206 5.08 -6.88 -11.16
C ILE A 206 4.77 -5.39 -11.22
N ARG A 207 5.60 -4.59 -11.89
CA ARG A 207 5.35 -3.15 -12.07
C ARG A 207 4.07 -2.89 -12.86
N GLU A 208 3.83 -3.61 -13.94
CA GLU A 208 2.61 -3.51 -14.73
C GLU A 208 1.37 -3.92 -13.92
N VAL A 209 1.47 -4.95 -13.06
CA VAL A 209 0.39 -5.36 -12.14
C VAL A 209 0.07 -4.23 -11.16
N THR A 210 1.07 -3.66 -10.51
CA THR A 210 0.85 -2.55 -9.55
C THR A 210 0.20 -1.35 -10.24
N GLN A 211 0.65 -1.03 -11.45
CA GLN A 211 0.09 0.06 -12.24
C GLN A 211 -1.37 -0.19 -12.60
N ILE A 212 -1.71 -1.36 -13.16
CA ILE A 212 -3.07 -1.66 -13.62
C ILE A 212 -4.08 -1.76 -12.47
N PHE A 213 -3.65 -2.17 -11.26
CA PHE A 213 -4.48 -2.17 -10.06
C PHE A 213 -4.86 -0.76 -9.58
N GLY A 214 -4.05 0.24 -9.88
CA GLY A 214 -4.32 1.65 -9.61
C GLY A 214 -5.14 2.36 -10.69
N GLU A 215 -5.35 1.75 -11.84
CA GLU A 215 -6.11 2.35 -12.94
C GLU A 215 -7.61 2.31 -12.68
N PHE A 216 -8.28 3.34 -13.17
CA PHE A 216 -9.72 3.49 -13.05
C PHE A 216 -10.40 2.88 -14.29
N ASP A 217 -11.18 1.83 -14.08
CA ASP A 217 -11.95 1.18 -15.14
C ASP A 217 -13.40 1.71 -15.19
N VAL A 218 -13.75 2.35 -16.29
CA VAL A 218 -15.10 2.84 -16.54
C VAL A 218 -16.10 1.67 -16.60
N SER A 219 -15.67 0.51 -17.08
CA SER A 219 -16.50 -0.69 -17.19
C SER A 219 -16.94 -1.23 -15.82
N ASP A 220 -16.11 -1.03 -14.78
CA ASP A 220 -16.40 -1.45 -13.40
C ASP A 220 -17.43 -0.54 -12.71
N ILE A 221 -17.69 0.65 -13.25
CA ILE A 221 -18.39 1.74 -12.55
C ILE A 221 -19.68 2.12 -13.25
N ILE A 222 -19.68 2.10 -14.58
CA ILE A 222 -20.86 2.42 -15.40
C ILE A 222 -21.46 1.10 -15.88
N TRP A 223 -22.62 0.75 -15.33
CA TRP A 223 -23.26 -0.56 -15.48
C TRP A 223 -23.46 -1.01 -16.93
N PHE A 224 -23.77 -0.11 -17.87
CA PHE A 224 -23.96 -0.45 -19.28
C PHE A 224 -22.66 -0.56 -20.08
N CYS A 225 -21.52 -0.11 -19.51
CA CYS A 225 -20.19 -0.28 -20.10
C CYS A 225 -19.52 -1.60 -19.70
N LYS A 226 -20.11 -2.38 -18.80
CA LYS A 226 -19.51 -3.57 -18.16
C LYS A 226 -18.85 -4.56 -19.12
N ASN A 227 -19.36 -4.68 -20.35
CA ASN A 227 -18.85 -5.61 -21.36
C ASN A 227 -18.05 -4.90 -22.48
N LEU A 228 -17.85 -3.57 -22.34
CA LEU A 228 -17.15 -2.77 -23.33
C LEU A 228 -15.77 -2.43 -22.75
N ASP A 229 -14.73 -3.11 -23.20
CA ASP A 229 -13.35 -2.84 -22.76
C ASP A 229 -12.84 -1.53 -23.38
N LEU A 230 -13.48 -0.39 -23.02
CA LEU A 230 -13.25 0.92 -23.63
C LEU A 230 -11.81 1.44 -23.44
N GLN A 231 -11.17 1.04 -22.36
CA GLN A 231 -9.81 1.46 -22.01
C GLN A 231 -8.77 0.35 -22.28
N GLY A 232 -9.19 -0.80 -22.78
CA GLY A 232 -8.32 -1.96 -23.03
C GLY A 232 -7.77 -2.61 -21.75
N ILE A 233 -8.39 -2.33 -20.59
CA ILE A 233 -7.92 -2.83 -19.30
C ILE A 233 -8.03 -4.35 -19.23
N ARG A 234 -9.15 -4.92 -19.69
CA ARG A 234 -9.33 -6.38 -19.73
C ARG A 234 -8.24 -7.05 -20.57
N LYS A 235 -8.02 -6.57 -21.80
CA LYS A 235 -7.02 -7.13 -22.72
C LYS A 235 -5.59 -7.03 -22.14
N ARG A 236 -5.26 -5.89 -21.51
CA ARG A 236 -3.97 -5.69 -20.85
C ARG A 236 -3.80 -6.62 -19.65
N SER A 237 -4.86 -6.78 -18.84
CA SER A 237 -4.86 -7.67 -17.67
C SER A 237 -4.66 -9.13 -18.08
N GLU A 238 -5.31 -9.58 -19.15
CA GLU A 238 -5.15 -10.94 -19.69
C GLU A 238 -3.72 -11.18 -20.24
N ASP A 239 -3.09 -10.17 -20.84
CA ASP A 239 -1.70 -10.27 -21.28
C ASP A 239 -0.72 -10.33 -20.09
N ILE A 240 -0.88 -9.46 -19.10
CA ILE A 240 -0.10 -9.47 -17.86
C ILE A 240 -0.25 -10.82 -17.15
N GLN A 241 -1.47 -11.29 -16.97
CA GLN A 241 -1.76 -12.56 -16.33
C GLN A 241 -1.07 -13.74 -17.04
N ARG A 242 -1.12 -13.80 -18.36
CA ARG A 242 -0.48 -14.86 -19.16
C ARG A 242 1.05 -14.88 -18.98
N ARG A 243 1.69 -13.70 -19.00
CA ARG A 243 3.15 -13.58 -18.80
C ARG A 243 3.55 -13.95 -17.38
N TYR A 244 2.78 -13.48 -16.39
CA TYR A 244 2.98 -13.81 -14.99
C TYR A 244 2.78 -15.31 -14.73
N ASP A 245 1.71 -15.90 -15.29
CA ASP A 245 1.41 -17.32 -15.17
C ASP A 245 2.54 -18.19 -15.71
N ALA A 246 3.03 -17.90 -16.92
CA ALA A 246 4.12 -18.63 -17.54
C ALA A 246 5.42 -18.58 -16.71
N LEU A 247 5.74 -17.41 -16.15
CA LEU A 247 6.91 -17.22 -15.30
C LEU A 247 6.80 -18.05 -14.02
N LEU A 248 5.70 -17.92 -13.28
CA LEU A 248 5.53 -18.64 -12.03
C LEU A 248 5.39 -20.14 -12.23
N GLU A 249 4.71 -20.56 -13.30
CA GLU A 249 4.57 -21.99 -13.63
C GLU A 249 5.93 -22.66 -13.82
N LYS A 250 6.85 -21.97 -14.49
CA LYS A 250 8.23 -22.44 -14.64
C LYS A 250 8.90 -22.58 -13.27
N ILE A 251 8.89 -21.51 -12.46
CA ILE A 251 9.55 -21.49 -11.14
C ILE A 251 8.99 -22.61 -10.24
N ILE A 252 7.66 -22.73 -10.17
CA ILE A 252 7.00 -23.73 -9.34
C ILE A 252 7.36 -25.16 -9.82
N THR A 253 7.30 -25.41 -11.13
CA THR A 253 7.60 -26.71 -11.71
C THR A 253 9.06 -27.11 -11.46
N ASP A 254 9.99 -26.19 -11.62
CA ASP A 254 11.41 -26.46 -11.37
C ASP A 254 11.68 -26.71 -9.88
N ARG A 255 10.98 -25.98 -8.98
CA ARG A 255 11.04 -26.24 -7.53
C ARG A 255 10.49 -27.64 -7.19
N GLU A 256 9.34 -28.04 -7.74
CA GLU A 256 8.77 -29.37 -7.51
C GLU A 256 9.70 -30.48 -7.98
N LYS A 257 10.36 -30.31 -9.14
CA LYS A 257 11.37 -31.26 -9.61
C LYS A 257 12.55 -31.37 -8.65
N ALA A 258 13.09 -30.23 -8.21
CA ALA A 258 14.21 -30.19 -7.26
C ALA A 258 13.85 -30.89 -5.94
N ARG A 259 12.64 -30.66 -5.41
CA ARG A 259 12.13 -31.33 -4.18
C ARG A 259 12.03 -32.84 -4.33
N ARG A 260 11.56 -33.34 -5.50
CA ARG A 260 11.49 -34.80 -5.77
C ARG A 260 12.87 -35.45 -5.80
N VAL A 261 13.87 -34.78 -6.36
CA VAL A 261 15.26 -35.27 -6.42
C VAL A 261 15.89 -35.30 -5.03
N SER A 262 15.58 -34.33 -4.16
CA SER A 262 16.14 -34.23 -2.80
C SER A 262 15.46 -35.19 -1.79
N GLY A 263 14.49 -35.98 -2.20
CA GLY A 263 13.81 -36.97 -1.32
C GLY A 263 12.73 -36.37 -0.42
N GLY A 264 12.25 -35.16 -0.67
CA GLY A 264 11.03 -34.61 -0.09
C GLY A 264 10.97 -34.55 1.44
N GLY A 265 11.89 -33.87 2.11
CA GLY A 265 11.90 -33.85 3.58
C GLY A 265 12.91 -32.87 4.19
N GLY A 266 13.47 -31.96 3.39
CA GLY A 266 14.35 -30.92 3.90
C GLY A 266 13.56 -29.79 4.60
N GLU A 267 14.24 -29.03 5.44
CA GLU A 267 13.71 -27.80 6.01
C GLU A 267 13.30 -26.84 4.89
N ALA A 268 12.12 -26.21 5.00
CA ALA A 268 11.62 -25.28 4.00
C ALA A 268 12.61 -24.12 3.81
N ARG A 269 13.02 -23.87 2.58
CA ARG A 269 14.04 -22.88 2.23
C ARG A 269 13.48 -21.46 2.08
N ASP A 270 12.22 -21.39 1.64
CA ASP A 270 11.51 -20.13 1.38
C ASP A 270 9.98 -20.31 1.51
N PHE A 271 9.24 -19.23 1.28
CA PHE A 271 7.77 -19.30 1.38
C PHE A 271 7.15 -20.19 0.31
N LEU A 272 7.74 -20.31 -0.88
CA LEU A 272 7.26 -21.24 -1.91
C LEU A 272 7.29 -22.68 -1.41
N ASP A 273 8.37 -23.12 -0.77
CA ASP A 273 8.46 -24.47 -0.20
C ASP A 273 7.38 -24.70 0.86
N MET A 274 7.15 -23.71 1.75
CA MET A 274 6.09 -23.78 2.77
C MET A 274 4.69 -23.85 2.14
N LEU A 275 4.43 -23.12 1.08
CA LEU A 275 3.15 -23.12 0.37
C LEU A 275 2.92 -24.45 -0.39
N LEU A 276 3.97 -25.03 -0.96
CA LEU A 276 3.93 -26.34 -1.59
C LEU A 276 3.63 -27.43 -0.54
N ASP A 277 4.24 -27.37 0.65
CA ASP A 277 3.93 -28.30 1.75
C ASP A 277 2.45 -28.21 2.17
N VAL A 278 1.90 -26.99 2.27
CA VAL A 278 0.48 -26.79 2.55
C VAL A 278 -0.40 -27.40 1.47
N MET A 279 -0.04 -27.22 0.20
CA MET A 279 -0.77 -27.75 -0.94
C MET A 279 -0.72 -29.29 -0.99
N GLU A 280 0.46 -29.88 -0.77
CA GLU A 280 0.69 -31.33 -0.79
C GLU A 280 0.05 -32.04 0.42
N SER A 281 -0.04 -31.39 1.58
CA SER A 281 -0.61 -31.94 2.79
C SER A 281 -2.07 -32.37 2.62
N GLY A 282 -2.83 -31.71 1.77
CA GLY A 282 -4.26 -31.94 1.54
C GLY A 282 -5.15 -31.79 2.78
N LYS A 283 -4.59 -31.34 3.93
CA LYS A 283 -5.28 -31.25 5.23
C LYS A 283 -5.86 -29.87 5.54
N THR A 284 -6.09 -29.08 4.51
CA THR A 284 -6.59 -27.70 4.66
C THR A 284 -8.11 -27.64 4.67
N GLU A 285 -8.69 -26.70 5.47
CA GLU A 285 -10.13 -26.46 5.52
C GLU A 285 -10.72 -26.03 4.16
N VAL A 286 -9.89 -25.47 3.30
CA VAL A 286 -10.21 -25.05 1.94
C VAL A 286 -9.18 -25.66 1.01
N LYS A 287 -9.61 -26.26 -0.12
CA LYS A 287 -8.68 -26.78 -1.12
C LYS A 287 -7.76 -25.67 -1.62
N PHE A 288 -6.48 -25.74 -1.25
CA PHE A 288 -5.46 -24.79 -1.69
C PHE A 288 -4.94 -25.22 -3.06
N THR A 289 -5.22 -24.42 -4.10
CA THR A 289 -4.89 -24.72 -5.50
C THR A 289 -3.64 -24.00 -5.95
N ARG A 290 -3.11 -24.39 -7.11
CA ARG A 290 -1.97 -23.76 -7.76
C ARG A 290 -2.26 -22.28 -8.12
N GLU A 291 -3.50 -21.96 -8.49
CA GLU A 291 -3.95 -20.57 -8.73
C GLU A 291 -3.94 -19.76 -7.44
N HIS A 292 -4.41 -20.34 -6.32
CA HIS A 292 -4.34 -19.72 -5.00
C HIS A 292 -2.89 -19.42 -4.59
N LEU A 293 -1.98 -20.34 -4.87
CA LEU A 293 -0.55 -20.18 -4.61
C LEU A 293 0.03 -19.02 -5.43
N LYS A 294 -0.24 -19.00 -6.75
CA LYS A 294 0.22 -17.92 -7.65
C LYS A 294 -0.35 -16.56 -7.25
N ALA A 295 -1.65 -16.49 -6.93
CA ALA A 295 -2.29 -15.28 -6.46
C ALA A 295 -1.66 -14.75 -5.16
N LEU A 296 -1.37 -15.64 -4.22
CA LEU A 296 -0.74 -15.26 -2.96
C LEU A 296 0.69 -14.76 -3.14
N ILE A 297 1.48 -15.39 -4.01
CA ILE A 297 2.82 -14.90 -4.37
C ILE A 297 2.71 -13.48 -4.94
N LEU A 298 1.75 -13.23 -5.84
CA LEU A 298 1.53 -11.89 -6.41
C LEU A 298 1.15 -10.86 -5.34
N ASP A 299 0.27 -11.22 -4.41
CA ASP A 299 -0.12 -10.34 -3.30
C ASP A 299 1.10 -9.94 -2.45
N PHE A 300 2.04 -10.85 -2.20
CA PHE A 300 3.28 -10.56 -1.47
C PHE A 300 4.20 -9.62 -2.25
N PHE A 301 4.39 -9.87 -3.54
CA PHE A 301 5.23 -9.01 -4.38
C PHE A 301 4.68 -7.59 -4.49
N THR A 302 3.38 -7.45 -4.78
CA THR A 302 2.76 -6.13 -4.95
C THR A 302 2.66 -5.36 -3.64
N ALA A 303 2.37 -6.03 -2.53
CA ALA A 303 2.21 -5.37 -1.24
C ALA A 303 3.55 -5.07 -0.54
N GLY A 304 4.52 -5.97 -0.62
CA GLY A 304 5.76 -5.87 0.14
C GLY A 304 6.85 -5.02 -0.52
N THR A 305 6.81 -4.85 -1.85
CA THR A 305 7.83 -4.08 -2.57
C THR A 305 7.59 -2.59 -2.46
N ASP A 306 6.49 -2.09 -3.04
CA ASP A 306 6.27 -0.66 -3.20
C ASP A 306 6.05 0.06 -1.86
N THR A 307 5.30 -0.54 -0.92
CA THR A 307 4.89 0.18 0.30
C THR A 307 6.07 0.48 1.22
N THR A 308 7.02 -0.44 1.38
CA THR A 308 8.22 -0.25 2.20
C THR A 308 9.19 0.73 1.54
N ALA A 309 9.37 0.64 0.21
CA ALA A 309 10.19 1.57 -0.55
C ALA A 309 9.65 3.01 -0.43
N ILE A 310 8.33 3.21 -0.65
CA ILE A 310 7.65 4.50 -0.54
C ILE A 310 7.78 5.08 0.88
N ALA A 311 7.58 4.27 1.93
CA ALA A 311 7.72 4.73 3.31
C ALA A 311 9.15 5.19 3.61
N THR A 312 10.15 4.45 3.14
CA THR A 312 11.57 4.80 3.30
C THR A 312 11.91 6.07 2.52
N GLU A 313 11.49 6.17 1.27
CA GLU A 313 11.71 7.33 0.42
C GLU A 313 11.12 8.62 1.03
N TRP A 314 9.87 8.58 1.51
CA TRP A 314 9.25 9.71 2.19
C TRP A 314 9.98 10.07 3.49
N THR A 315 10.44 9.07 4.24
CA THR A 315 11.23 9.33 5.45
C THR A 315 12.50 10.12 5.10
N PHE A 316 13.22 9.71 4.05
CA PHE A 316 14.44 10.42 3.64
C PHE A 316 14.15 11.79 3.03
N ALA A 317 13.07 11.95 2.27
CA ALA A 317 12.63 13.25 1.79
C ALA A 317 12.38 14.24 2.95
N GLU A 318 11.73 13.77 4.03
CA GLU A 318 11.52 14.58 5.24
C GLU A 318 12.82 14.81 6.02
N LEU A 319 13.67 13.81 6.19
CA LEU A 319 14.95 13.95 6.92
C LEU A 319 15.89 14.94 6.23
N ILE A 320 15.99 14.91 4.91
CA ILE A 320 16.80 15.84 4.13
C ILE A 320 16.23 17.27 4.23
N SER A 321 14.91 17.39 4.24
CA SER A 321 14.22 18.68 4.41
C SER A 321 14.28 19.22 5.82
N ASN A 322 14.57 18.36 6.83
CA ASN A 322 14.64 18.69 8.25
C ASN A 322 15.99 18.24 8.86
N PRO A 323 17.13 18.91 8.57
CA PRO A 323 18.45 18.46 8.99
C PRO A 323 18.64 18.32 10.52
N THR A 324 17.89 19.06 11.31
CA THR A 324 17.90 18.95 12.77
C THR A 324 17.32 17.63 13.25
N VAL A 325 16.28 17.12 12.57
CA VAL A 325 15.68 15.81 12.86
C VAL A 325 16.65 14.70 12.46
N LEU A 326 17.28 14.81 11.27
CA LEU A 326 18.29 13.86 10.83
C LEU A 326 19.45 13.76 11.83
N LYS A 327 19.97 14.90 12.28
CA LYS A 327 21.06 14.95 13.27
C LYS A 327 20.68 14.27 14.59
N LYS A 328 19.50 14.52 15.13
CA LYS A 328 19.03 13.85 16.35
C LYS A 328 18.93 12.33 16.17
N ALA A 329 18.46 11.87 14.99
CA ALA A 329 18.42 10.44 14.68
C ALA A 329 19.84 9.83 14.64
N GLN A 330 20.81 10.53 14.04
CA GLN A 330 22.21 10.13 14.05
C GLN A 330 22.77 10.05 15.47
N GLU A 331 22.51 11.07 16.31
CA GLU A 331 22.95 11.11 17.72
C GLU A 331 22.36 9.95 18.54
N GLU A 332 21.08 9.60 18.34
CA GLU A 332 20.46 8.43 18.99
C GLU A 332 21.16 7.14 18.57
N ILE A 333 21.35 6.93 17.27
CA ILE A 333 21.96 5.71 16.72
C ILE A 333 23.42 5.60 17.15
N ASP A 334 24.19 6.68 17.07
CA ASP A 334 25.60 6.72 17.49
C ASP A 334 25.76 6.35 18.98
N LYS A 335 24.82 6.79 19.82
CA LYS A 335 24.79 6.49 21.26
C LYS A 335 24.38 5.04 21.56
N VAL A 336 23.40 4.49 20.86
CA VAL A 336 22.77 3.19 21.18
C VAL A 336 23.51 2.04 20.49
N VAL A 337 23.85 2.23 19.21
CA VAL A 337 24.46 1.19 18.37
C VAL A 337 25.96 1.38 18.26
N GLY A 338 26.42 2.62 18.12
CA GLY A 338 27.81 2.97 17.95
C GLY A 338 28.35 2.67 16.57
N PRO A 339 29.70 2.81 16.38
CA PRO A 339 30.33 2.65 15.06
C PRO A 339 30.75 1.21 14.72
N ASN A 340 30.64 0.26 15.66
CA ASN A 340 31.26 -1.07 15.54
C ASN A 340 30.31 -2.14 14.97
N ARG A 341 29.05 -1.81 14.77
CA ARG A 341 28.04 -2.69 14.15
C ARG A 341 26.95 -1.88 13.47
N LEU A 342 26.25 -2.48 12.54
CA LEU A 342 25.10 -1.87 11.91
C LEU A 342 23.85 -1.96 12.81
N VAL A 343 22.90 -1.03 12.61
CA VAL A 343 21.57 -1.10 13.20
C VAL A 343 20.89 -2.41 12.77
N GLN A 344 20.27 -3.08 13.73
CA GLN A 344 19.54 -4.34 13.53
C GLN A 344 18.08 -4.18 13.93
N GLU A 345 17.22 -5.10 13.46
CA GLU A 345 15.79 -5.16 13.81
C GLU A 345 15.57 -5.20 15.34
N SER A 346 16.46 -5.88 16.06
CA SER A 346 16.43 -6.01 17.53
C SER A 346 16.74 -4.70 18.28
N ASP A 347 17.28 -3.70 17.62
CA ASP A 347 17.57 -2.40 18.24
C ASP A 347 16.31 -1.53 18.37
N ALA A 348 15.23 -1.89 17.68
CA ALA A 348 13.99 -1.10 17.66
C ALA A 348 13.53 -0.61 19.05
N PRO A 349 13.47 -1.43 20.11
CA PRO A 349 13.04 -0.95 21.44
C PRO A 349 13.91 0.17 22.03
N ASN A 350 15.18 0.26 21.61
CA ASN A 350 16.17 1.20 22.12
C ASN A 350 16.36 2.44 21.23
N LEU A 351 15.58 2.53 20.13
CA LEU A 351 15.62 3.63 19.16
C LEU A 351 14.26 4.37 19.10
N PRO A 352 13.81 4.97 20.20
CA PRO A 352 12.49 5.61 20.25
C PRO A 352 12.35 6.80 19.31
N TYR A 353 13.43 7.56 19.05
CA TYR A 353 13.40 8.70 18.13
C TYR A 353 13.25 8.22 16.68
N LEU A 354 13.98 7.18 16.28
CA LEU A 354 13.81 6.54 14.97
C LEU A 354 12.39 6.00 14.78
N GLN A 355 11.79 5.36 15.80
CA GLN A 355 10.39 4.93 15.74
C GLN A 355 9.43 6.12 15.61
N ALA A 356 9.71 7.23 16.29
CA ALA A 356 8.91 8.45 16.19
C ALA A 356 8.99 9.06 14.78
N ILE A 357 10.16 9.05 14.13
CA ILE A 357 10.33 9.44 12.73
C ILE A 357 9.45 8.60 11.82
N ILE A 358 9.45 7.28 11.96
CA ILE A 358 8.62 6.37 11.15
C ILE A 358 7.14 6.64 11.37
N LYS A 359 6.70 6.85 12.60
CA LYS A 359 5.29 7.21 12.91
C LYS A 359 4.90 8.54 12.28
N GLU A 360 5.76 9.54 12.33
CA GLU A 360 5.50 10.87 11.76
C GLU A 360 5.47 10.80 10.23
N THR A 361 6.34 10.00 9.62
CA THR A 361 6.26 9.70 8.19
C THR A 361 4.93 9.08 7.82
N PHE A 362 4.47 8.07 8.55
CA PHE A 362 3.17 7.45 8.29
C PHE A 362 1.98 8.39 8.51
N ARG A 363 2.12 9.36 9.41
CA ARG A 363 1.08 10.37 9.63
C ARG A 363 0.95 11.31 8.43
N LEU A 364 2.08 11.82 7.93
CA LEU A 364 2.09 12.76 6.80
C LEU A 364 2.00 12.03 5.46
N HIS A 365 2.74 10.98 5.28
CA HIS A 365 2.91 10.28 4.01
C HIS A 365 2.54 8.80 4.12
N PRO A 366 1.28 8.46 4.44
CA PRO A 366 0.87 7.05 4.48
C PRO A 366 1.01 6.45 3.07
N PRO A 367 1.80 5.35 2.89
CA PRO A 367 1.98 4.73 1.57
C PRO A 367 0.65 4.35 0.91
N ILE A 368 -0.34 3.96 1.72
CA ILE A 368 -1.73 3.79 1.30
C ILE A 368 -2.56 4.92 1.94
N PRO A 369 -2.90 5.99 1.18
CA PRO A 369 -3.52 7.19 1.74
C PRO A 369 -4.98 7.00 2.14
N MET A 370 -5.63 5.94 1.64
CA MET A 370 -7.03 5.62 1.95
C MET A 370 -7.25 4.13 2.14
N LEU A 371 -7.96 3.74 3.20
CA LEU A 371 -8.47 2.38 3.35
C LEU A 371 -9.78 2.24 2.59
N SER A 372 -9.88 1.24 1.71
CA SER A 372 -11.11 0.93 0.99
C SER A 372 -11.80 -0.31 1.58
N ARG A 373 -13.14 -0.24 1.71
CA ARG A 373 -14.01 -1.35 2.13
C ARG A 373 -15.29 -1.33 1.31
N LYS A 374 -16.07 -2.42 1.40
CA LYS A 374 -17.40 -2.52 0.79
C LYS A 374 -18.38 -3.06 1.82
N SER A 375 -19.53 -2.40 1.96
CA SER A 375 -20.59 -2.87 2.88
C SER A 375 -21.28 -4.11 2.32
N VAL A 376 -21.54 -5.09 3.18
CA VAL A 376 -22.27 -6.31 2.82
C VAL A 376 -23.76 -6.23 3.15
N SER A 377 -24.15 -5.30 4.04
CA SER A 377 -25.54 -5.04 4.43
C SER A 377 -25.77 -3.55 4.66
N ASP A 378 -27.02 -3.14 4.79
CA ASP A 378 -27.38 -1.79 5.22
C ASP A 378 -26.85 -1.54 6.65
N VAL A 379 -26.46 -0.30 6.92
CA VAL A 379 -25.97 0.12 8.24
C VAL A 379 -26.28 1.59 8.46
N VAL A 380 -26.38 1.99 9.75
CA VAL A 380 -26.50 3.40 10.14
C VAL A 380 -25.17 3.82 10.77
N ILE A 381 -24.58 4.90 10.26
CA ILE A 381 -23.35 5.52 10.74
C ILE A 381 -23.64 6.99 11.03
N ASP A 382 -23.36 7.45 12.22
CA ASP A 382 -23.61 8.85 12.65
C ASP A 382 -25.03 9.32 12.30
N GLY A 383 -26.04 8.45 12.49
CA GLY A 383 -27.44 8.74 12.18
C GLY A 383 -27.82 8.70 10.70
N TYR A 384 -26.90 8.42 9.78
CA TYR A 384 -27.14 8.33 8.34
C TYR A 384 -27.23 6.87 7.87
N LYS A 385 -28.20 6.60 6.99
CA LYS A 385 -28.31 5.28 6.38
C LYS A 385 -27.31 5.11 5.23
N ILE A 386 -26.47 4.08 5.31
CA ILE A 386 -25.53 3.64 4.26
C ILE A 386 -26.06 2.31 3.72
N PRO A 387 -26.44 2.25 2.43
CA PRO A 387 -26.97 1.03 1.83
C PRO A 387 -25.91 -0.05 1.65
N ALA A 388 -26.35 -1.30 1.57
CA ALA A 388 -25.51 -2.42 1.19
C ALA A 388 -24.81 -2.17 -0.16
N LYS A 389 -23.66 -2.78 -0.36
CA LYS A 389 -22.79 -2.64 -1.55
C LYS A 389 -22.17 -1.25 -1.73
N SER A 390 -22.32 -0.34 -0.76
CA SER A 390 -21.60 0.94 -0.77
C SER A 390 -20.11 0.72 -0.58
N LEU A 391 -19.29 1.51 -1.27
CA LEU A 391 -17.86 1.62 -0.98
C LEU A 391 -17.67 2.56 0.20
N LEU A 392 -16.77 2.20 1.09
CA LEU A 392 -16.28 3.03 2.18
C LEU A 392 -14.82 3.37 1.91
N PHE A 393 -14.50 4.66 1.95
CA PHE A 393 -13.13 5.16 1.95
C PHE A 393 -12.85 5.86 3.28
N VAL A 394 -11.84 5.38 4.01
CA VAL A 394 -11.32 6.06 5.21
C VAL A 394 -10.05 6.79 4.79
N ASN A 395 -10.09 8.13 4.81
CA ASN A 395 -9.03 8.98 4.30
C ASN A 395 -7.97 9.24 5.38
N LEU A 396 -6.97 8.37 5.44
CA LEU A 396 -5.86 8.45 6.40
C LEU A 396 -5.02 9.72 6.18
N TRP A 397 -4.80 10.09 4.93
CA TRP A 397 -4.07 11.29 4.54
C TRP A 397 -4.71 12.56 5.12
N SER A 398 -6.04 12.66 5.04
CA SER A 398 -6.81 13.76 5.61
C SER A 398 -6.77 13.74 7.14
N MET A 399 -6.91 12.58 7.76
CA MET A 399 -6.88 12.43 9.21
C MET A 399 -5.52 12.82 9.80
N GLY A 400 -4.42 12.44 9.15
CA GLY A 400 -3.06 12.80 9.55
C GLY A 400 -2.74 14.30 9.45
N ARG A 401 -3.55 15.07 8.72
CA ARG A 401 -3.38 16.52 8.48
C ARG A 401 -4.43 17.38 9.18
N ASN A 402 -5.30 16.78 9.96
CA ASN A 402 -6.40 17.51 10.59
C ASN A 402 -5.94 18.21 11.89
N PRO A 403 -6.06 19.58 11.99
CA PRO A 403 -5.62 20.35 13.14
C PRO A 403 -6.41 20.04 14.43
N LYS A 404 -7.60 19.43 14.32
CA LYS A 404 -8.36 18.96 15.48
C LYS A 404 -7.62 17.88 16.28
N TYR A 405 -6.83 17.05 15.60
CA TYR A 405 -6.14 15.90 16.20
C TYR A 405 -4.63 16.11 16.34
N TRP A 406 -4.04 16.96 15.48
CA TRP A 406 -2.59 17.17 15.38
C TRP A 406 -2.25 18.64 15.46
N GLU A 407 -1.49 19.03 16.46
CA GLU A 407 -0.92 20.38 16.53
C GLU A 407 0.08 20.61 15.40
N SER A 408 0.02 21.78 14.75
CA SER A 408 0.87 22.11 13.58
C SER A 408 0.94 20.93 12.58
N PRO A 409 -0.20 20.51 12.00
CA PRO A 409 -0.34 19.21 11.34
C PRO A 409 0.54 19.05 10.09
N MET A 410 0.97 20.16 9.49
CA MET A 410 1.82 20.15 8.27
C MET A 410 3.31 20.12 8.59
N VAL A 411 3.70 20.26 9.87
CA VAL A 411 5.10 20.24 10.28
C VAL A 411 5.52 18.80 10.61
N PHE A 412 6.64 18.36 10.04
CA PHE A 412 7.27 17.08 10.37
C PHE A 412 7.96 17.21 11.73
N ARG A 413 7.34 16.66 12.79
CA ARG A 413 7.79 16.75 14.18
C ARG A 413 7.70 15.40 14.87
N PRO A 414 8.73 14.56 14.80
CA PRO A 414 8.76 13.25 15.46
C PRO A 414 8.54 13.32 16.97
N GLU A 415 8.98 14.39 17.62
CA GLU A 415 8.87 14.63 19.06
C GLU A 415 7.44 14.52 19.57
N ARG A 416 6.42 14.75 18.71
CA ARG A 416 5.01 14.57 19.12
C ARG A 416 4.68 13.15 19.58
N PHE A 417 5.43 12.14 19.11
CA PHE A 417 5.27 10.76 19.55
C PHE A 417 6.13 10.37 20.76
N LEU A 418 6.90 11.29 21.29
CA LEU A 418 7.72 11.11 22.50
C LEU A 418 7.21 11.93 23.68
N GLU A 419 6.32 12.88 23.41
CA GLU A 419 5.80 13.85 24.36
C GLU A 419 4.30 13.70 24.56
N ASN A 420 3.81 14.04 25.75
CA ASN A 420 2.39 14.13 26.09
C ASN A 420 1.59 12.83 25.83
N GLU A 421 0.29 12.95 25.65
CA GLU A 421 -0.63 11.83 25.40
C GLU A 421 -0.36 11.08 24.10
N LYS A 422 0.32 11.73 23.13
CA LYS A 422 0.62 11.13 21.81
C LYS A 422 1.73 10.08 21.88
N CYS A 423 2.51 10.01 22.95
CA CYS A 423 3.50 8.93 23.16
C CYS A 423 2.85 7.53 23.19
N SER A 424 1.57 7.45 23.59
CA SER A 424 0.81 6.19 23.62
C SER A 424 0.31 5.75 22.24
N ILE A 425 0.38 6.61 21.21
CA ILE A 425 -0.07 6.26 19.85
C ILE A 425 0.90 5.27 19.23
N ASP A 426 0.36 4.09 18.94
CA ASP A 426 1.06 3.07 18.15
C ASP A 426 0.45 2.92 16.75
N ILE A 427 1.12 2.13 15.93
CA ILE A 427 0.71 1.82 14.55
C ILE A 427 0.02 0.47 14.42
N LYS A 428 -0.34 -0.18 15.54
CA LYS A 428 -0.90 -1.54 15.58
C LYS A 428 -2.41 -1.58 15.33
N GLY A 429 -3.01 -0.44 14.96
CA GLY A 429 -4.42 -0.35 14.60
C GLY A 429 -5.39 -0.21 15.79
N GLN A 430 -4.89 0.18 16.97
CA GLN A 430 -5.71 0.50 18.13
C GLN A 430 -6.01 2.00 18.25
N ASN A 431 -5.12 2.83 17.75
CA ASN A 431 -5.20 4.29 17.72
C ASN A 431 -5.75 4.75 16.37
N PHE A 432 -7.01 5.16 16.34
CA PHE A 432 -7.70 5.50 15.09
C PHE A 432 -7.22 6.81 14.47
N GLU A 433 -6.45 7.62 15.17
CA GLU A 433 -5.77 8.79 14.61
C GLU A 433 -4.64 8.41 13.65
N LEU A 434 -4.04 7.20 13.81
CA LEU A 434 -2.90 6.73 13.02
C LEU A 434 -3.06 5.25 12.66
N LEU A 435 -3.49 4.96 11.43
CA LEU A 435 -3.82 3.62 10.93
C LEU A 435 -3.04 3.21 9.68
N PRO A 436 -1.71 3.35 9.63
CA PRO A 436 -0.95 3.08 8.39
C PRO A 436 -1.12 1.63 7.90
N PHE A 437 -1.31 0.68 8.82
CA PHE A 437 -1.53 -0.73 8.53
C PHE A 437 -3.01 -1.15 8.61
N GLY A 438 -3.92 -0.17 8.74
CA GLY A 438 -5.33 -0.45 8.97
C GLY A 438 -5.60 -1.04 10.35
N THR A 439 -6.74 -1.71 10.50
CA THR A 439 -7.18 -2.28 11.78
C THR A 439 -8.06 -3.51 11.57
N GLY A 440 -8.25 -4.30 12.63
CA GLY A 440 -9.18 -5.42 12.70
C GLY A 440 -8.78 -6.58 11.77
N ARG A 441 -9.79 -7.34 11.34
CA ARG A 441 -9.60 -8.53 10.49
C ARG A 441 -8.85 -8.23 9.21
N ARG A 442 -9.12 -7.09 8.58
CA ARG A 442 -8.50 -6.61 7.34
C ARG A 442 -7.22 -5.78 7.56
N GLY A 443 -6.70 -5.75 8.80
CA GLY A 443 -5.38 -5.17 9.09
C GLY A 443 -4.27 -5.88 8.31
N CYS A 444 -3.21 -5.15 8.02
CA CYS A 444 -2.07 -5.65 7.23
C CYS A 444 -1.43 -6.87 7.89
N PRO A 445 -1.28 -8.00 7.20
CA PRO A 445 -0.57 -9.16 7.75
C PRO A 445 0.95 -8.96 7.80
N GLY A 446 1.50 -8.10 6.91
CA GLY A 446 2.92 -7.81 6.80
C GLY A 446 3.43 -6.70 7.71
N MET A 447 2.62 -6.20 8.66
CA MET A 447 3.00 -5.09 9.52
C MET A 447 4.32 -5.34 10.27
N LEU A 448 4.51 -6.54 10.83
CA LEU A 448 5.72 -6.87 11.57
C LEU A 448 6.95 -6.84 10.66
N LEU A 449 6.86 -7.47 9.48
CA LEU A 449 7.93 -7.45 8.47
C LEU A 449 8.27 -6.00 8.06
N ALA A 450 7.26 -5.20 7.71
CA ALA A 450 7.47 -3.83 7.27
C ALA A 450 8.16 -2.96 8.36
N ILE A 451 7.79 -3.12 9.63
CA ILE A 451 8.44 -2.38 10.72
C ILE A 451 9.89 -2.82 10.90
N GLN A 452 10.17 -4.12 10.83
CA GLN A 452 11.53 -4.65 10.92
C GLN A 452 12.40 -4.12 9.78
N GLU A 453 11.90 -4.15 8.55
CA GLU A 453 12.60 -3.59 7.38
C GLU A 453 12.83 -2.09 7.53
N LEU A 454 11.82 -1.31 7.89
CA LEU A 454 11.95 0.14 8.03
C LEU A 454 12.98 0.54 9.09
N ILE A 455 12.98 -0.12 10.25
CA ILE A 455 13.97 0.14 11.31
C ILE A 455 15.40 -0.13 10.79
N SER A 456 15.60 -1.28 10.15
CA SER A 456 16.93 -1.67 9.68
C SER A 456 17.39 -0.81 8.50
N ILE A 457 16.53 -0.57 7.51
CA ILE A 457 16.89 0.20 6.31
C ILE A 457 17.13 1.66 6.68
N ILE A 458 16.15 2.32 7.32
CA ILE A 458 16.29 3.73 7.70
C ILE A 458 17.44 3.92 8.70
N GLY A 459 17.51 3.04 9.71
CA GLY A 459 18.55 3.08 10.73
C GLY A 459 19.95 2.98 10.15
N THR A 460 20.21 2.02 9.25
CA THR A 460 21.51 1.84 8.62
C THR A 460 21.85 2.96 7.64
N MET A 461 20.86 3.45 6.86
CA MET A 461 21.07 4.58 5.96
C MET A 461 21.44 5.86 6.73
N VAL A 462 20.81 6.14 7.88
CA VAL A 462 21.11 7.28 8.77
C VAL A 462 22.47 7.09 9.46
N GLN A 463 22.79 5.87 9.86
CA GLN A 463 24.05 5.53 10.52
C GLN A 463 25.25 5.71 9.58
N CYS A 464 25.15 5.16 8.37
CA CYS A 464 26.30 5.01 7.48
C CYS A 464 26.60 6.24 6.62
N PHE A 465 25.61 7.15 6.43
CA PHE A 465 25.77 8.23 5.45
C PHE A 465 25.25 9.57 5.92
N ASP A 466 25.93 10.64 5.52
CA ASP A 466 25.36 11.98 5.44
C ASP A 466 24.73 12.18 4.07
N TRP A 467 23.55 12.79 4.06
CA TRP A 467 22.70 12.93 2.87
C TRP A 467 22.67 14.38 2.41
N LYS A 468 22.88 14.61 1.11
CA LYS A 468 22.83 15.92 0.48
C LYS A 468 22.06 15.84 -0.83
N LEU A 469 21.41 16.93 -1.18
CA LEU A 469 20.89 17.08 -2.54
C LEU A 469 22.04 17.34 -3.52
N PRO A 470 21.92 16.96 -4.80
CA PRO A 470 22.89 17.31 -5.82
C PRO A 470 23.08 18.84 -5.93
N ASP A 471 24.28 19.27 -6.29
CA ASP A 471 24.60 20.68 -6.44
C ASP A 471 23.68 21.35 -7.47
N GLY A 472 23.14 22.52 -7.12
CA GLY A 472 22.19 23.25 -7.97
C GLY A 472 20.75 22.74 -7.93
N SER A 473 20.46 21.68 -7.17
CA SER A 473 19.09 21.23 -6.93
C SER A 473 18.32 22.24 -6.07
N GLY A 474 17.04 22.42 -6.37
CA GLY A 474 16.09 23.11 -5.50
C GLY A 474 15.76 22.28 -4.24
N PRO A 475 14.84 22.79 -3.41
CA PRO A 475 14.34 22.01 -2.27
C PRO A 475 13.67 20.72 -2.75
N VAL A 476 13.58 19.73 -1.83
CA VAL A 476 12.92 18.46 -2.12
C VAL A 476 11.47 18.70 -2.52
N ASP A 477 11.06 18.21 -3.69
CA ASP A 477 9.65 18.26 -4.12
C ASP A 477 8.83 17.25 -3.29
N MET A 478 7.82 17.75 -2.56
CA MET A 478 6.97 16.95 -1.66
C MET A 478 5.61 16.61 -2.30
N THR A 479 5.50 16.68 -3.63
CA THR A 479 4.27 16.29 -4.35
C THR A 479 4.15 14.78 -4.52
N GLU A 480 2.90 14.32 -4.58
CA GLU A 480 2.54 12.90 -4.70
C GLU A 480 2.15 12.54 -6.13
N ARG A 481 2.48 11.34 -6.57
CA ARG A 481 1.99 10.74 -7.82
C ARG A 481 0.62 10.10 -7.59
N PRO A 482 -0.29 10.16 -8.57
CA PRO A 482 -1.55 9.42 -8.52
C PRO A 482 -1.33 7.91 -8.46
N GLY A 483 -2.19 7.18 -7.72
CA GLY A 483 -2.14 5.72 -7.65
C GLY A 483 -2.98 5.14 -6.51
N LEU A 484 -2.91 3.81 -6.36
CA LEU A 484 -3.41 3.09 -5.19
C LEU A 484 -2.54 3.41 -3.96
N THR A 485 -1.25 3.53 -4.18
CA THR A 485 -0.23 4.03 -3.26
C THR A 485 0.05 5.49 -3.55
N ALA A 486 0.69 6.20 -2.62
CA ALA A 486 1.07 7.60 -2.74
C ALA A 486 2.60 7.78 -2.76
N PRO A 487 3.30 7.34 -3.82
CA PRO A 487 4.71 7.62 -3.98
C PRO A 487 4.94 9.10 -4.30
N ARG A 488 6.17 9.56 -4.19
CA ARG A 488 6.57 10.89 -4.64
C ARG A 488 6.36 11.04 -6.15
N ALA A 489 6.10 12.26 -6.59
CA ALA A 489 5.89 12.56 -8.02
C ALA A 489 7.18 12.41 -8.82
N TYR A 490 8.30 12.78 -8.21
CA TYR A 490 9.65 12.73 -8.78
C TYR A 490 10.55 11.87 -7.91
N ASP A 491 11.46 11.13 -8.53
CA ASP A 491 12.42 10.29 -7.85
C ASP A 491 13.30 11.12 -6.90
N LEU A 492 13.65 10.54 -5.75
CA LEU A 492 14.59 11.15 -4.81
C LEU A 492 16.01 10.88 -5.30
N VAL A 493 16.66 11.91 -5.79
CA VAL A 493 18.07 11.86 -6.18
C VAL A 493 18.91 12.57 -5.13
N CYS A 494 19.92 11.88 -4.61
CA CYS A 494 20.79 12.38 -3.54
C CYS A 494 22.24 12.07 -3.82
N ARG A 495 23.13 12.80 -3.16
CA ARG A 495 24.53 12.47 -2.99
C ARG A 495 24.77 12.04 -1.56
N VAL A 496 25.46 10.93 -1.35
CA VAL A 496 25.81 10.44 -0.01
C VAL A 496 27.27 10.67 0.29
N VAL A 497 27.58 10.98 1.54
CA VAL A 497 28.94 11.06 2.05
C VAL A 497 29.07 9.98 3.14
N PRO A 498 29.99 9.02 2.99
CA PRO A 498 30.19 7.97 3.98
C PRO A 498 30.56 8.52 5.37
N ARG A 499 29.89 8.01 6.41
CA ARG A 499 30.20 8.23 7.84
C ARG A 499 30.84 6.99 8.45
N ILE A 500 30.31 5.83 8.12
CA ILE A 500 30.79 4.53 8.62
C ILE A 500 30.82 3.58 7.42
N ASP A 501 31.91 2.82 7.29
CA ASP A 501 32.00 1.79 6.25
C ASP A 501 31.18 0.55 6.63
N PRO A 502 30.07 0.27 5.95
CA PRO A 502 29.21 -0.87 6.26
C PRO A 502 29.89 -2.23 6.03
N VAL A 503 30.93 -2.30 5.20
CA VAL A 503 31.68 -3.53 4.91
C VAL A 503 32.64 -3.85 6.04
N ALA A 504 33.39 -2.85 6.51
CA ALA A 504 34.39 -3.01 7.60
C ALA A 504 33.69 -3.44 8.91
N VAL A 505 32.53 -2.90 9.19
CA VAL A 505 31.76 -3.14 10.44
C VAL A 505 31.08 -4.53 10.45
N SER A 506 30.96 -5.19 9.30
CA SER A 506 30.26 -6.47 9.17
C SER A 506 31.14 -7.70 9.37
N GLY A 507 32.44 -7.52 9.53
CA GLY A 507 33.43 -8.60 9.63
C GLY A 507 33.84 -9.00 11.07
N SER A 508 33.17 -8.39 12.07
CA SER A 508 33.47 -8.66 13.50
C SER A 508 32.38 -9.49 14.18
#